data_74c1166e201496e4c4e8e7cf2be22b91
#
_entry.id   74c1166e201496e4c4e8e7cf2be22b91
#
_cell.length_a   1.000
_cell.length_b   1.000
_cell.length_c   1.000
_cell.angle_alpha   90.00
_cell.angle_beta   90.00
_cell.angle_gamma   90.00
#
_symmetry.space_group_name_H-M   'P 1'
#
loop_
_entity.id
_entity.type
_entity.pdbx_description
1 polymer ?
#
loop_
_entity_poly.entity_id
_entity_poly.type
_entity_poly.pdbx_seq_one_letter_code
_entity_poly.pdbx_strand_id
1 'polypeptide(L)'
;MKPFVLVPACNRMVGDHPFHIAGKKYADAVRLAGCQPFIVPSLAAEDFDDVLARADGLFLTGSPSNVHPSHFGEPVHDLALPLDVMRDDWTLPLIPRAIALGLPLFAICRGFQETNVALGGTLYQAVQEEPGKRDHRGAKGAPAEVQYGLAHPVEIEPGGRRASILGPAPIQVNSVHGQGVKRLADGLRVEARAPDGLVEAFSMPGTKGFNLGAG
;
A
#
# COMPACT_ATOMS: atom_id res chain seq x y z
N MET A 1 -2.01 27.75 2.02
CA MET A 1 -2.52 26.67 2.90
C MET A 1 -1.66 25.42 2.68
N LYS A 2 -1.50 24.56 3.70
CA LYS A 2 -0.85 23.26 3.50
C LYS A 2 -1.80 22.32 2.76
N PRO A 3 -1.30 21.51 1.81
CA PRO A 3 -2.13 20.50 1.15
C PRO A 3 -2.73 19.50 2.15
N PHE A 4 -4.00 19.13 1.96
CA PHE A 4 -4.68 18.09 2.74
C PHE A 4 -4.48 16.73 2.11
N VAL A 5 -3.94 15.78 2.89
CA VAL A 5 -3.74 14.41 2.46
C VAL A 5 -4.65 13.48 3.26
N LEU A 6 -5.53 12.77 2.56
CA LEU A 6 -6.37 11.74 3.17
C LEU A 6 -5.53 10.53 3.55
N VAL A 7 -5.75 10.03 4.76
CA VAL A 7 -5.08 8.86 5.32
C VAL A 7 -6.15 7.89 5.80
N PRO A 8 -6.53 6.89 4.99
CA PRO A 8 -7.48 5.87 5.37
C PRO A 8 -7.12 5.16 6.68
N ALA A 9 -8.05 5.10 7.60
CA ALA A 9 -7.90 4.36 8.85
C ALA A 9 -8.07 2.85 8.64
N CYS A 10 -7.43 2.07 9.49
CA CYS A 10 -7.69 0.64 9.67
C CYS A 10 -8.81 0.45 10.70
N ASN A 11 -9.46 -0.71 10.66
CA ASN A 11 -10.41 -1.14 11.67
C ASN A 11 -9.72 -2.10 12.64
N ARG A 12 -9.86 -1.86 13.93
CA ARG A 12 -9.23 -2.71 14.95
C ARG A 12 -10.02 -2.74 16.25
N MET A 13 -10.08 -3.92 16.84
CA MET A 13 -10.54 -4.06 18.21
C MET A 13 -9.42 -3.61 19.17
N VAL A 14 -9.76 -2.73 20.10
CA VAL A 14 -8.89 -2.33 21.23
C VAL A 14 -9.69 -2.63 22.50
N GLY A 15 -9.26 -3.68 23.22
CA GLY A 15 -10.14 -4.30 24.21
C GLY A 15 -11.40 -4.83 23.52
N ASP A 16 -12.58 -4.51 24.06
CA ASP A 16 -13.88 -4.97 23.56
C ASP A 16 -14.56 -3.97 22.60
N HIS A 17 -13.86 -2.91 22.19
CA HIS A 17 -14.43 -1.86 21.36
C HIS A 17 -13.79 -1.77 19.99
N PRO A 18 -14.56 -1.57 18.91
CA PRO A 18 -14.04 -1.29 17.57
C PRO A 18 -13.52 0.15 17.47
N PHE A 19 -12.37 0.33 16.82
CA PHE A 19 -11.75 1.63 16.59
C PHE A 19 -11.31 1.78 15.15
N HIS A 20 -11.42 3.01 14.65
CA HIS A 20 -10.69 3.45 13.47
C HIS A 20 -9.33 3.98 13.90
N ILE A 21 -8.26 3.36 13.43
CA ILE A 21 -6.89 3.72 13.82
C ILE A 21 -6.00 3.96 12.61
N ALA A 22 -5.04 4.88 12.76
CA ALA A 22 -3.94 5.05 11.81
C ALA A 22 -2.62 5.10 12.56
N GLY A 23 -1.59 4.45 12.01
CA GLY A 23 -0.27 4.47 12.61
C GLY A 23 0.29 5.89 12.66
N LYS A 24 0.73 6.35 13.85
CA LYS A 24 1.30 7.69 14.06
C LYS A 24 2.37 8.04 13.03
N LYS A 25 3.24 7.08 12.67
CA LYS A 25 4.32 7.24 11.69
C LYS A 25 3.84 7.74 10.32
N TYR A 26 2.63 7.36 9.89
CA TYR A 26 2.08 7.81 8.62
C TYR A 26 1.61 9.26 8.65
N ALA A 27 0.94 9.65 9.75
CA ALA A 27 0.58 11.05 9.96
C ALA A 27 1.83 11.95 10.06
N ASP A 28 2.87 11.46 10.74
CA ASP A 28 4.15 12.17 10.86
C ASP A 28 4.86 12.27 9.48
N ALA A 29 4.83 11.22 8.66
CA ALA A 29 5.39 11.24 7.30
C ALA A 29 4.71 12.31 6.42
N VAL A 30 3.37 12.41 6.47
CA VAL A 30 2.63 13.47 5.77
C VAL A 30 3.03 14.87 6.24
N ARG A 31 3.22 15.05 7.57
CA ARG A 31 3.69 16.33 8.12
C ARG A 31 5.11 16.67 7.70
N LEU A 32 6.01 15.70 7.67
CA LEU A 32 7.39 15.86 7.18
C LEU A 32 7.44 16.28 5.71
N ALA A 33 6.49 15.79 4.90
CA ALA A 33 6.31 16.24 3.52
C ALA A 33 5.69 17.65 3.38
N GLY A 34 5.47 18.37 4.48
CA GLY A 34 4.89 19.72 4.47
C GLY A 34 3.38 19.76 4.33
N CYS A 35 2.71 18.61 4.34
CA CYS A 35 1.26 18.47 4.17
C CYS A 35 0.53 18.35 5.52
N GLN A 36 -0.80 18.40 5.47
CA GLN A 36 -1.68 18.19 6.61
C GLN A 36 -2.36 16.83 6.50
N PRO A 37 -2.09 15.86 7.40
CA PRO A 37 -2.77 14.57 7.40
C PRO A 37 -4.20 14.70 7.89
N PHE A 38 -5.11 14.02 7.21
CA PHE A 38 -6.51 13.90 7.57
C PHE A 38 -6.87 12.42 7.65
N ILE A 39 -6.96 11.89 8.88
CA ILE A 39 -7.31 10.48 9.11
C ILE A 39 -8.80 10.33 8.85
N VAL A 40 -9.15 9.44 7.90
CA VAL A 40 -10.53 9.24 7.45
C VAL A 40 -11.02 7.89 7.94
N PRO A 41 -12.16 7.83 8.65
CA PRO A 41 -12.83 6.58 8.99
C PRO A 41 -13.38 5.90 7.73
N SER A 42 -13.94 4.71 7.87
CA SER A 42 -14.64 4.04 6.77
C SER A 42 -15.74 4.95 6.20
N LEU A 43 -15.76 5.09 4.88
CA LEU A 43 -16.69 5.94 4.14
C LEU A 43 -17.77 5.10 3.47
N ALA A 44 -18.99 5.64 3.38
CA ALA A 44 -19.99 5.15 2.46
C ALA A 44 -19.66 5.58 1.01
N ALA A 45 -20.07 4.80 0.04
CA ALA A 45 -19.71 5.05 -1.38
C ALA A 45 -20.25 6.39 -1.90
N GLU A 46 -21.38 6.84 -1.39
CA GLU A 46 -22.00 8.13 -1.70
C GLU A 46 -21.17 9.34 -1.23
N ASP A 47 -20.30 9.16 -0.24
CA ASP A 47 -19.46 10.22 0.32
C ASP A 47 -18.10 10.38 -0.41
N PHE A 48 -17.74 9.45 -1.30
CA PHE A 48 -16.41 9.44 -1.92
C PHE A 48 -16.09 10.72 -2.66
N ASP A 49 -16.98 11.19 -3.51
CA ASP A 49 -16.75 12.39 -4.32
C ASP A 49 -16.61 13.64 -3.46
N ASP A 50 -17.43 13.75 -2.43
CA ASP A 50 -17.41 14.87 -1.49
C ASP A 50 -16.11 14.93 -0.68
N VAL A 51 -15.60 13.76 -0.25
CA VAL A 51 -14.36 13.67 0.50
C VAL A 51 -13.15 13.88 -0.42
N LEU A 52 -13.12 13.23 -1.60
CA LEU A 52 -12.04 13.37 -2.57
C LEU A 52 -11.92 14.80 -3.12
N ALA A 53 -13.04 15.51 -3.33
CA ALA A 53 -13.03 16.88 -3.79
C ALA A 53 -12.39 17.88 -2.81
N ARG A 54 -12.28 17.50 -1.54
CA ARG A 54 -11.65 18.33 -0.49
C ARG A 54 -10.19 17.99 -0.25
N ALA A 55 -9.66 16.98 -0.93
CA ALA A 55 -8.32 16.48 -0.74
C ALA A 55 -7.36 16.95 -1.83
N ASP A 56 -6.11 17.17 -1.45
CA ASP A 56 -5.00 17.43 -2.36
C ASP A 56 -4.17 16.16 -2.63
N GLY A 57 -4.44 15.06 -1.94
CA GLY A 57 -3.78 13.78 -2.13
C GLY A 57 -4.36 12.64 -1.27
N LEU A 58 -4.06 11.41 -1.66
CA LEU A 58 -4.44 10.19 -0.96
C LEU A 58 -3.19 9.40 -0.57
N PHE A 59 -3.05 9.07 0.71
CA PHE A 59 -1.97 8.25 1.23
C PHE A 59 -2.50 6.94 1.79
N LEU A 60 -2.40 5.86 1.03
CA LEU A 60 -2.77 4.51 1.44
C LEU A 60 -1.65 3.89 2.27
N THR A 61 -1.93 3.66 3.53
CA THR A 61 -0.93 3.23 4.52
C THR A 61 -0.75 1.72 4.55
N GLY A 62 0.40 1.27 5.04
CA GLY A 62 0.59 -0.12 5.47
C GLY A 62 -0.30 -0.48 6.66
N SER A 63 -0.52 -1.78 6.82
CA SER A 63 -1.26 -2.38 7.92
C SER A 63 -0.74 -3.80 8.18
N PRO A 64 -0.86 -4.33 9.40
CA PRO A 64 -0.63 -5.75 9.66
C PRO A 64 -1.65 -6.68 8.97
N SER A 65 -2.83 -6.15 8.58
CA SER A 65 -3.85 -6.94 7.90
C SER A 65 -3.55 -7.11 6.42
N ASN A 66 -3.95 -8.24 5.87
CA ASN A 66 -3.91 -8.56 4.45
C ASN A 66 -5.17 -8.04 3.72
N VAL A 67 -5.08 -7.84 2.42
CA VAL A 67 -6.24 -7.68 1.54
C VAL A 67 -6.96 -9.02 1.44
N HIS A 68 -8.28 -9.03 1.58
CA HIS A 68 -9.06 -10.27 1.57
C HIS A 68 -8.99 -10.95 0.18
N PRO A 69 -8.65 -12.26 0.11
CA PRO A 69 -8.40 -12.96 -1.15
C PRO A 69 -9.57 -13.00 -2.12
N SER A 70 -10.81 -12.88 -1.64
CA SER A 70 -12.00 -12.83 -2.51
C SER A 70 -11.95 -11.68 -3.52
N HIS A 71 -11.26 -10.59 -3.22
CA HIS A 71 -11.13 -9.44 -4.12
C HIS A 71 -10.23 -9.71 -5.33
N PHE A 72 -9.46 -10.81 -5.32
CA PHE A 72 -8.67 -11.27 -6.45
C PHE A 72 -8.96 -12.74 -6.82
N GLY A 73 -10.15 -13.25 -6.43
CA GLY A 73 -10.72 -14.52 -6.92
C GLY A 73 -10.13 -15.77 -6.28
N GLU A 74 -9.51 -15.66 -5.10
CA GLU A 74 -8.93 -16.82 -4.39
C GLU A 74 -9.66 -17.08 -3.05
N PRO A 75 -9.71 -18.34 -2.58
CA PRO A 75 -10.12 -18.65 -1.20
C PRO A 75 -9.04 -18.18 -0.21
N VAL A 76 -9.41 -17.98 1.05
CA VAL A 76 -8.46 -17.67 2.12
C VAL A 76 -7.53 -18.86 2.33
N HIS A 77 -6.20 -18.63 2.20
CA HIS A 77 -5.18 -19.66 2.35
C HIS A 77 -4.94 -20.02 3.82
N ASP A 78 -4.85 -19.02 4.69
CA ASP A 78 -4.65 -19.20 6.14
C ASP A 78 -5.59 -18.28 6.93
N LEU A 79 -6.53 -18.91 7.66
CA LEU A 79 -7.52 -18.20 8.48
C LEU A 79 -6.92 -17.48 9.71
N ALA A 80 -5.68 -17.78 10.08
CA ALA A 80 -4.98 -17.10 11.17
C ALA A 80 -4.37 -15.75 10.75
N LEU A 81 -4.25 -15.49 9.45
CA LEU A 81 -3.74 -14.21 8.96
C LEU A 81 -4.78 -13.09 9.17
N PRO A 82 -4.36 -11.93 9.69
CA PRO A 82 -5.29 -10.85 9.97
C PRO A 82 -5.84 -10.25 8.66
N LEU A 83 -7.14 -10.05 8.61
CA LEU A 83 -7.87 -9.40 7.53
C LEU A 83 -8.54 -8.12 8.05
N ASP A 84 -8.79 -7.15 7.19
CA ASP A 84 -9.57 -5.95 7.48
C ASP A 84 -10.57 -5.72 6.33
N VAL A 85 -11.60 -6.57 6.34
CA VAL A 85 -12.65 -6.56 5.29
C VAL A 85 -13.34 -5.20 5.23
N MET A 86 -13.60 -4.57 6.40
CA MET A 86 -14.22 -3.25 6.44
C MET A 86 -13.37 -2.17 5.76
N ARG A 87 -12.04 -2.29 5.81
CA ARG A 87 -11.16 -1.40 5.07
C ARG A 87 -11.19 -1.71 3.57
N ASP A 88 -11.18 -2.98 3.18
CA ASP A 88 -11.25 -3.39 1.78
C ASP A 88 -12.53 -2.87 1.11
N ASP A 89 -13.67 -2.97 1.80
CA ASP A 89 -15.00 -2.63 1.27
C ASP A 89 -15.12 -1.18 0.78
N TRP A 90 -14.33 -0.27 1.33
CA TRP A 90 -14.38 1.13 0.91
C TRP A 90 -13.09 1.63 0.24
N THR A 91 -11.90 1.15 0.64
CA THR A 91 -10.66 1.63 0.02
C THR A 91 -10.48 1.11 -1.40
N LEU A 92 -10.87 -0.15 -1.67
CA LEU A 92 -10.75 -0.70 -3.02
C LEU A 92 -11.60 0.06 -4.05
N PRO A 93 -12.88 0.39 -3.84
CA PRO A 93 -13.62 1.24 -4.78
C PRO A 93 -13.22 2.71 -4.76
N LEU A 94 -12.65 3.24 -3.66
CA LEU A 94 -12.16 4.62 -3.58
C LEU A 94 -10.94 4.85 -4.50
N ILE A 95 -10.03 3.88 -4.60
CA ILE A 95 -8.77 4.01 -5.33
C ILE A 95 -8.99 4.39 -6.81
N PRO A 96 -9.76 3.64 -7.62
CA PRO A 96 -9.97 4.01 -9.01
C PRO A 96 -10.68 5.35 -9.16
N ARG A 97 -11.52 5.75 -8.21
CA ARG A 97 -12.19 7.04 -8.21
C ARG A 97 -11.20 8.19 -8.00
N ALA A 98 -10.31 8.07 -7.01
CA ALA A 98 -9.25 9.04 -6.76
C ALA A 98 -8.33 9.21 -7.99
N ILE A 99 -7.97 8.10 -8.64
CA ILE A 99 -7.15 8.10 -9.85
C ILE A 99 -7.87 8.80 -11.01
N ALA A 100 -9.15 8.51 -11.22
CA ALA A 100 -9.97 9.14 -12.28
C ALA A 100 -10.07 10.66 -12.10
N LEU A 101 -10.15 11.14 -10.88
CA LEU A 101 -10.13 12.55 -10.53
C LEU A 101 -8.75 13.20 -10.69
N GLY A 102 -7.70 12.41 -10.90
CA GLY A 102 -6.32 12.88 -10.99
C GLY A 102 -5.70 13.27 -9.64
N LEU A 103 -6.27 12.77 -8.55
CA LEU A 103 -5.74 13.02 -7.22
C LEU A 103 -4.38 12.31 -7.06
N PRO A 104 -3.32 13.01 -6.59
CA PRO A 104 -2.05 12.36 -6.27
C PRO A 104 -2.25 11.22 -5.26
N LEU A 105 -1.67 10.06 -5.55
CA LEU A 105 -1.78 8.86 -4.72
C LEU A 105 -0.40 8.32 -4.38
N PHE A 106 -0.14 8.12 -3.09
CA PHE A 106 1.01 7.37 -2.61
C PHE A 106 0.53 6.18 -1.78
N ALA A 107 1.06 4.99 -2.05
CA ALA A 107 0.62 3.76 -1.43
C ALA A 107 1.80 2.97 -0.88
N ILE A 108 1.72 2.50 0.38
CA ILE A 108 2.79 1.76 1.05
C ILE A 108 2.29 0.41 1.53
N CYS A 109 3.06 -0.65 1.29
CA CYS A 109 2.85 -2.01 1.79
C CYS A 109 1.41 -2.49 1.51
N ARG A 110 0.51 -2.54 2.50
CA ARG A 110 -0.88 -2.91 2.27
C ARG A 110 -1.58 -1.98 1.28
N GLY A 111 -1.35 -0.67 1.35
CA GLY A 111 -1.90 0.28 0.38
C GLY A 111 -1.42 0.03 -1.06
N PHE A 112 -0.16 -0.40 -1.22
CA PHE A 112 0.38 -0.85 -2.49
C PHE A 112 -0.36 -2.10 -3.01
N GLN A 113 -0.62 -3.07 -2.14
CA GLN A 113 -1.38 -4.27 -2.46
C GLN A 113 -2.85 -3.94 -2.81
N GLU A 114 -3.50 -3.08 -2.02
CA GLU A 114 -4.85 -2.57 -2.29
C GLU A 114 -4.94 -1.92 -3.68
N THR A 115 -3.96 -1.09 -4.03
CA THR A 115 -3.95 -0.41 -5.33
C THR A 115 -3.85 -1.41 -6.48
N ASN A 116 -2.99 -2.42 -6.38
CA ASN A 116 -2.89 -3.47 -7.39
C ASN A 116 -4.22 -4.23 -7.55
N VAL A 117 -4.85 -4.63 -6.45
CA VAL A 117 -6.12 -5.38 -6.46
C VAL A 117 -7.27 -4.52 -6.98
N ALA A 118 -7.38 -3.27 -6.54
CA ALA A 118 -8.41 -2.34 -6.98
C ALA A 118 -8.38 -2.08 -8.50
N LEU A 119 -7.22 -2.27 -9.13
CA LEU A 119 -7.01 -2.12 -10.58
C LEU A 119 -7.04 -3.46 -11.33
N GLY A 120 -7.42 -4.55 -10.65
CA GLY A 120 -7.61 -5.87 -11.25
C GLY A 120 -6.38 -6.78 -11.22
N GLY A 121 -5.34 -6.43 -10.47
CA GLY A 121 -4.20 -7.31 -10.20
C GLY A 121 -4.51 -8.40 -9.17
N THR A 122 -3.55 -9.29 -8.93
CA THR A 122 -3.68 -10.37 -7.94
C THR A 122 -2.47 -10.40 -7.00
N LEU A 123 -2.60 -11.08 -5.86
CA LEU A 123 -1.57 -11.17 -4.83
C LEU A 123 -1.19 -12.63 -4.54
N TYR A 124 0.07 -12.86 -4.20
CA TYR A 124 0.46 -14.01 -3.37
C TYR A 124 -0.04 -13.74 -1.95
N GLN A 125 -0.74 -14.70 -1.35
CA GLN A 125 -1.23 -14.58 0.02
C GLN A 125 -0.11 -14.80 1.06
N ALA A 126 0.89 -15.62 0.69
CA ALA A 126 2.03 -15.99 1.52
C ALA A 126 3.28 -16.11 0.63
N VAL A 127 3.95 -14.99 0.36
CA VAL A 127 5.12 -14.94 -0.54
C VAL A 127 6.22 -15.92 -0.11
N GLN A 128 6.43 -16.09 1.18
CA GLN A 128 7.44 -16.99 1.76
C GLN A 128 7.20 -18.47 1.49
N GLU A 129 6.00 -18.84 1.01
CA GLU A 129 5.64 -20.23 0.66
C GLU A 129 5.78 -20.49 -0.84
N GLU A 130 6.00 -19.45 -1.63
CA GLU A 130 6.13 -19.56 -3.08
C GLU A 130 7.54 -20.02 -3.48
N PRO A 131 7.67 -21.02 -4.37
CA PRO A 131 8.97 -21.50 -4.83
C PRO A 131 9.82 -20.38 -5.41
N GLY A 132 11.06 -20.25 -4.94
CA GLY A 132 12.02 -19.25 -5.41
C GLY A 132 11.83 -17.85 -4.86
N LYS A 133 10.83 -17.63 -3.99
CA LYS A 133 10.65 -16.37 -3.28
C LYS A 133 11.38 -16.38 -1.93
N ARG A 134 11.76 -15.20 -1.48
CA ARG A 134 12.36 -14.96 -0.16
C ARG A 134 11.26 -14.79 0.89
N ASP A 135 11.63 -14.86 2.15
CA ASP A 135 10.77 -14.42 3.23
C ASP A 135 10.90 -12.89 3.38
N HIS A 136 9.82 -12.19 3.04
CA HIS A 136 9.71 -10.74 3.09
C HIS A 136 9.14 -10.23 4.42
N ARG A 137 8.89 -11.14 5.38
CA ARG A 137 8.38 -10.78 6.70
C ARG A 137 9.49 -10.32 7.63
N GLY A 138 9.18 -9.38 8.51
CA GLY A 138 10.09 -9.01 9.60
C GLY A 138 10.29 -10.17 10.61
N ALA A 139 11.43 -10.20 11.27
CA ALA A 139 11.75 -11.20 12.26
C ALA A 139 10.73 -11.20 13.40
N LYS A 140 9.93 -12.27 13.51
CA LYS A 140 8.85 -12.40 14.51
C LYS A 140 9.40 -12.31 15.92
N GLY A 141 8.82 -11.43 16.74
CA GLY A 141 9.22 -11.23 18.13
C GLY A 141 10.49 -10.39 18.35
N ALA A 142 11.16 -9.96 17.29
CA ALA A 142 12.30 -9.07 17.40
C ALA A 142 11.86 -7.63 17.76
N PRO A 143 12.73 -6.81 18.37
CA PRO A 143 12.47 -5.38 18.56
C PRO A 143 12.14 -4.68 17.24
N ALA A 144 11.35 -3.60 17.30
CA ALA A 144 10.91 -2.87 16.11
C ALA A 144 12.09 -2.40 15.22
N GLU A 145 13.18 -1.96 15.83
CA GLU A 145 14.41 -1.56 15.13
C GLU A 145 15.02 -2.67 14.26
N VAL A 146 14.93 -3.92 14.73
CA VAL A 146 15.39 -5.10 13.98
C VAL A 146 14.37 -5.46 12.89
N GLN A 147 13.06 -5.46 13.23
CA GLN A 147 12.01 -5.78 12.26
C GLN A 147 11.97 -4.82 11.07
N TYR A 148 12.23 -3.53 11.32
CA TYR A 148 12.24 -2.48 10.30
C TYR A 148 13.65 -2.10 9.83
N GLY A 149 14.65 -2.90 10.18
CA GLY A 149 16.01 -2.77 9.65
C GLY A 149 16.08 -3.10 8.16
N LEU A 150 17.21 -2.74 7.51
CA LEU A 150 17.43 -3.05 6.09
C LEU A 150 17.47 -4.57 5.89
N ALA A 151 16.71 -5.06 4.91
CA ALA A 151 16.52 -6.49 4.65
C ALA A 151 17.19 -6.95 3.35
N HIS A 152 16.98 -6.23 2.26
CA HIS A 152 17.53 -6.60 0.94
C HIS A 152 17.63 -5.39 0.00
N PRO A 153 18.44 -5.46 -1.07
CA PRO A 153 18.41 -4.46 -2.12
C PRO A 153 17.12 -4.60 -2.94
N VAL A 154 16.75 -3.52 -3.62
CA VAL A 154 15.80 -3.55 -4.74
C VAL A 154 16.45 -2.92 -5.96
N GLU A 155 16.26 -3.57 -7.12
CA GLU A 155 16.66 -3.05 -8.42
C GLU A 155 15.62 -2.04 -8.90
N ILE A 156 16.06 -0.83 -9.27
CA ILE A 156 15.19 0.24 -9.75
C ILE A 156 15.10 0.14 -11.27
N GLU A 157 13.86 0.08 -11.78
CA GLU A 157 13.61 0.02 -13.22
C GLU A 157 13.96 1.35 -13.90
N PRO A 158 14.79 1.34 -14.95
CA PRO A 158 15.23 2.57 -15.61
C PRO A 158 14.06 3.37 -16.24
N GLY A 159 14.18 4.70 -16.21
CA GLY A 159 13.23 5.61 -16.85
C GLY A 159 11.86 5.68 -16.18
N GLY A 160 11.71 5.12 -14.96
CA GLY A 160 10.50 5.23 -14.15
C GLY A 160 10.49 6.45 -13.23
N ARG A 161 9.36 6.64 -12.53
CA ARG A 161 9.21 7.70 -11.52
C ARG A 161 10.20 7.52 -10.37
N ARG A 162 10.37 6.28 -9.90
CA ARG A 162 11.29 5.99 -8.79
C ARG A 162 12.73 6.31 -9.19
N ALA A 163 13.14 5.94 -10.40
CA ALA A 163 14.46 6.28 -10.93
C ALA A 163 14.69 7.79 -11.03
N SER A 164 13.67 8.56 -11.37
CA SER A 164 13.76 10.02 -11.44
C SER A 164 13.89 10.70 -10.07
N ILE A 165 13.39 10.05 -9.01
CA ILE A 165 13.42 10.57 -7.62
C ILE A 165 14.69 10.14 -6.88
N LEU A 166 15.06 8.85 -7.00
CA LEU A 166 16.13 8.23 -6.19
C LEU A 166 17.39 7.93 -6.98
N GLY A 167 17.35 8.08 -8.31
CA GLY A 167 18.39 7.59 -9.22
C GLY A 167 18.20 6.11 -9.58
N PRO A 168 18.99 5.61 -10.56
CA PRO A 168 18.84 4.25 -11.07
C PRO A 168 19.60 3.18 -10.27
N ALA A 169 20.38 3.56 -9.27
CA ALA A 169 21.18 2.61 -8.51
C ALA A 169 20.28 1.78 -7.57
N PRO A 170 20.62 0.50 -7.32
CA PRO A 170 19.95 -0.31 -6.32
C PRO A 170 19.98 0.35 -4.94
N ILE A 171 18.90 0.23 -4.19
CA ILE A 171 18.81 0.74 -2.82
C ILE A 171 18.47 -0.37 -1.85
N GLN A 172 18.98 -0.27 -0.62
CA GLN A 172 18.58 -1.16 0.47
C GLN A 172 17.26 -0.73 1.06
N VAL A 173 16.35 -1.68 1.27
CA VAL A 173 15.03 -1.43 1.84
C VAL A 173 14.77 -2.34 3.04
N ASN A 174 13.85 -1.94 3.91
CA ASN A 174 13.23 -2.84 4.88
C ASN A 174 12.16 -3.69 4.21
N SER A 175 11.75 -4.81 4.83
CA SER A 175 10.70 -5.68 4.32
C SER A 175 9.96 -6.32 5.49
N VAL A 176 8.63 -6.13 5.54
CA VAL A 176 7.79 -6.56 6.67
C VAL A 176 6.40 -7.05 6.22
N HIS A 177 6.30 -7.67 5.05
CA HIS A 177 5.03 -8.09 4.46
C HIS A 177 5.01 -9.58 4.11
N GLY A 178 3.84 -10.23 4.24
CA GLY A 178 3.60 -11.61 3.82
C GLY A 178 2.87 -11.71 2.49
N GLN A 179 1.97 -10.77 2.19
CA GLN A 179 1.38 -10.65 0.85
C GLN A 179 2.31 -9.92 -0.11
N GLY A 180 2.24 -10.25 -1.41
CA GLY A 180 3.01 -9.58 -2.45
C GLY A 180 2.31 -9.66 -3.80
N VAL A 181 2.72 -8.83 -4.76
CA VAL A 181 2.13 -8.81 -6.10
C VAL A 181 2.45 -10.10 -6.84
N LYS A 182 1.39 -10.84 -7.24
CA LYS A 182 1.47 -12.04 -8.09
C LYS A 182 1.32 -11.68 -9.56
N ARG A 183 0.25 -10.97 -9.90
CA ARG A 183 0.03 -10.38 -11.21
C ARG A 183 -0.20 -8.88 -11.05
N LEU A 184 0.67 -8.11 -11.68
CA LEU A 184 0.50 -6.67 -11.72
C LEU A 184 -0.73 -6.32 -12.58
N ALA A 185 -1.53 -5.37 -12.14
CA ALA A 185 -2.69 -4.90 -12.87
C ALA A 185 -2.27 -4.22 -14.18
N ASP A 186 -3.12 -4.34 -15.20
CA ASP A 186 -2.90 -3.71 -16.48
C ASP A 186 -2.81 -2.17 -16.33
N GLY A 187 -1.91 -1.55 -17.07
CA GLY A 187 -1.66 -0.10 -16.99
C GLY A 187 -0.72 0.32 -15.86
N LEU A 188 -0.34 -0.58 -14.95
CA LEU A 188 0.73 -0.34 -13.99
C LEU A 188 2.09 -0.63 -14.61
N ARG A 189 3.10 0.17 -14.25
CA ARG A 189 4.49 -0.01 -14.62
C ARG A 189 5.30 -0.40 -13.39
N VAL A 190 6.09 -1.45 -13.50
CA VAL A 190 7.07 -1.79 -12.46
C VAL A 190 8.10 -0.67 -12.32
N GLU A 191 8.40 -0.31 -11.10
CA GLU A 191 9.39 0.71 -10.73
C GLU A 191 10.56 0.12 -9.94
N ALA A 192 10.34 -1.01 -9.23
CA ALA A 192 11.42 -1.74 -8.55
C ALA A 192 11.06 -3.21 -8.34
N ARG A 193 12.11 -4.06 -8.26
CA ARG A 193 12.01 -5.49 -7.95
C ARG A 193 12.99 -5.91 -6.87
N ALA A 194 12.57 -6.84 -6.04
CA ALA A 194 13.45 -7.59 -5.15
C ALA A 194 14.31 -8.59 -5.95
N PRO A 195 15.42 -9.13 -5.36
CA PRO A 195 16.29 -10.09 -6.05
C PRO A 195 15.61 -11.39 -6.47
N ASP A 196 14.50 -11.77 -5.84
CA ASP A 196 13.66 -12.92 -6.19
C ASP A 196 12.60 -12.60 -7.26
N GLY A 197 12.65 -11.39 -7.83
CA GLY A 197 11.77 -10.92 -8.88
C GLY A 197 10.41 -10.42 -8.38
N LEU A 198 10.15 -10.38 -7.06
CA LEU A 198 8.92 -9.80 -6.52
C LEU A 198 8.86 -8.31 -6.87
N VAL A 199 7.67 -7.84 -7.28
CA VAL A 199 7.45 -6.42 -7.56
C VAL A 199 7.35 -5.67 -6.23
N GLU A 200 8.26 -4.71 -6.03
CA GLU A 200 8.38 -3.91 -4.81
C GLU A 200 7.95 -2.46 -4.99
N ALA A 201 7.80 -2.02 -6.23
CA ALA A 201 7.22 -0.72 -6.52
C ALA A 201 6.60 -0.70 -7.91
N PHE A 202 5.54 0.09 -8.05
CA PHE A 202 4.94 0.40 -9.35
C PHE A 202 4.46 1.85 -9.40
N SER A 203 4.29 2.35 -10.60
CA SER A 203 3.60 3.61 -10.91
C SER A 203 2.50 3.37 -11.94
N MET A 204 1.68 4.41 -12.17
CA MET A 204 0.63 4.39 -13.18
C MET A 204 0.93 5.50 -14.21
N PRO A 205 1.61 5.17 -15.32
CA PRO A 205 1.83 6.11 -16.41
C PRO A 205 0.50 6.55 -17.06
N GLY A 206 0.47 7.77 -17.57
CA GLY A 206 -0.71 8.26 -18.31
C GLY A 206 -1.87 8.80 -17.45
N THR A 207 -1.77 8.73 -16.13
CA THR A 207 -2.73 9.37 -15.23
C THR A 207 -2.41 10.86 -15.04
N LYS A 208 -3.44 11.68 -14.76
CA LYS A 208 -3.25 13.12 -14.52
C LYS A 208 -2.47 13.43 -13.25
N GLY A 209 -2.62 12.59 -12.22
CA GLY A 209 -1.98 12.76 -10.91
C GLY A 209 -0.66 12.00 -10.77
N PHE A 210 0.09 12.34 -9.73
CA PHE A 210 1.24 11.55 -9.29
C PHE A 210 0.76 10.26 -8.62
N ASN A 211 1.22 9.11 -9.09
CA ASN A 211 0.87 7.81 -8.52
C ASN A 211 2.12 6.97 -8.36
N LEU A 212 2.37 6.50 -7.14
CA LEU A 212 3.48 5.62 -6.80
C LEU A 212 3.07 4.68 -5.68
N GLY A 213 3.34 3.38 -5.85
CA GLY A 213 3.22 2.38 -4.82
C GLY A 213 4.57 1.76 -4.47
N ALA A 214 4.77 1.39 -3.20
CA ALA A 214 5.94 0.68 -2.68
C ALA A 214 5.51 -0.44 -1.73
N GLY A 215 6.07 -1.64 -1.91
CA GLY A 215 5.87 -2.83 -1.09
C GLY A 215 6.57 -2.78 0.27
#